data_62376fcb7539bd313501af9fe83b7e99
#
_entry.id   62376fcb7539bd313501af9fe83b7e99
#
_cell.length_a   1.000
_cell.length_b   1.000
_cell.length_c   1.000
_cell.angle_alpha   90.00
_cell.angle_beta   90.00
_cell.angle_gamma   90.00
#
_symmetry.space_group_name_H-M   'P 1'
#
loop_
_entity.id
_entity.type
_entity.pdbx_description
1 polymer ?
#
loop_
_entity_poly.entity_id
_entity_poly.type
_entity_poly.pdbx_seq_one_letter_code
_entity_poly.pdbx_strand_id
1 'polypeptide(L)'
;LLAAISTMDPVKLQEMANSEGKSLGSKIKKDGAAEEEGEFEPIENLAQMKKEMKEAIEEMKKENPSGDPPIDIETSSKGLIVNIKGDFAFPSGKADMKPELMKLLDTEIIPRIQSSPFQVEVAGHSDSDPMPKKWQKFYKSNWEPSAARGATVVRYMIEKDVPAPRLLAAGYGDWYPRGIDSIKKVNPMYNPLTLTWEEPIVRKDGNGNEKVMPTVLSLNATKKQKAANRRIQITFINPPHHGKGRSATSYEDD
;
A
#
# COMPACT_ATOMS: atom_id res chain seq x y z
N LEU A 1 -29.88 -16.15 -2.87
CA LEU A 1 -28.43 -16.43 -2.94
C LEU A 1 -27.58 -15.17 -2.77
N LEU A 2 -27.97 -14.01 -3.32
CA LEU A 2 -27.22 -12.75 -3.20
C LEU A 2 -27.16 -12.19 -1.76
N ALA A 3 -28.15 -12.47 -0.91
CA ALA A 3 -28.16 -11.99 0.48
C ALA A 3 -27.17 -12.72 1.41
N ALA A 4 -26.77 -13.94 1.06
CA ALA A 4 -25.84 -14.72 1.88
C ALA A 4 -24.36 -14.30 1.72
N ILE A 5 -24.02 -13.63 0.62
CA ILE A 5 -22.64 -13.17 0.34
C ILE A 5 -22.30 -11.89 1.11
N SER A 6 -23.33 -11.10 1.46
CA SER A 6 -23.16 -9.83 2.17
C SER A 6 -22.72 -9.94 3.63
N THR A 7 -22.82 -11.15 4.22
CA THR A 7 -22.51 -11.39 5.64
C THR A 7 -21.27 -12.26 5.87
N MET A 8 -20.57 -12.67 4.81
CA MET A 8 -19.37 -13.51 4.94
C MET A 8 -18.15 -12.67 5.29
N ASP A 9 -17.35 -13.21 6.22
CA ASP A 9 -16.04 -12.67 6.59
C ASP A 9 -15.15 -12.62 5.34
N PRO A 10 -14.51 -11.47 5.02
CA PRO A 10 -13.62 -11.32 3.88
C PRO A 10 -12.49 -12.37 3.84
N VAL A 11 -12.04 -12.86 4.99
CA VAL A 11 -11.01 -13.92 5.08
C VAL A 11 -11.55 -15.25 4.57
N LYS A 12 -12.80 -15.61 4.91
CA LYS A 12 -13.44 -16.82 4.39
C LYS A 12 -13.74 -16.76 2.91
N LEU A 13 -14.10 -15.58 2.40
CA LEU A 13 -14.25 -15.36 0.95
C LEU A 13 -12.93 -15.57 0.20
N GLN A 14 -11.83 -15.12 0.80
CA GLN A 14 -10.49 -15.29 0.24
C GLN A 14 -10.05 -16.77 0.25
N GLU A 15 -10.37 -17.50 1.33
CA GLU A 15 -10.08 -18.93 1.43
C GLU A 15 -10.92 -19.77 0.46
N MET A 16 -12.19 -19.42 0.27
CA MET A 16 -13.05 -20.07 -0.73
C MET A 16 -12.58 -19.79 -2.16
N ALA A 17 -12.22 -18.55 -2.50
CA ALA A 17 -11.67 -18.20 -3.80
C ALA A 17 -10.35 -18.96 -4.08
N ASN A 18 -9.51 -19.11 -3.08
CA ASN A 18 -8.26 -19.89 -3.19
C ASN A 18 -8.50 -21.41 -3.32
N SER A 19 -9.57 -21.95 -2.71
CA SER A 19 -9.90 -23.37 -2.82
C SER A 19 -10.54 -23.73 -4.15
N GLU A 20 -11.41 -22.87 -4.69
CA GLU A 20 -12.03 -23.06 -6.01
C GLU A 20 -11.02 -22.87 -7.15
N GLY A 21 -10.08 -21.91 -7.02
CA GLY A 21 -9.00 -21.70 -8.00
C GLY A 21 -8.11 -22.93 -8.17
N LYS A 22 -7.79 -23.61 -7.07
CA LYS A 22 -7.02 -24.88 -7.12
C LYS A 22 -7.80 -26.04 -7.77
N SER A 23 -9.11 -26.05 -7.62
CA SER A 23 -9.97 -27.09 -8.23
C SER A 23 -10.20 -26.90 -9.72
N LEU A 24 -10.25 -25.68 -10.21
CA LEU A 24 -10.42 -25.40 -11.65
C LEU A 24 -9.11 -25.54 -12.44
N GLY A 25 -7.96 -25.19 -11.85
CA GLY A 25 -6.66 -25.31 -12.53
C GLY A 25 -6.23 -26.74 -12.83
N SER A 26 -6.75 -27.74 -12.11
CA SER A 26 -6.41 -29.16 -12.35
C SER A 26 -7.21 -29.86 -13.44
N LYS A 27 -8.29 -29.27 -13.96
CA LYS A 27 -9.18 -29.90 -14.96
C LYS A 27 -8.96 -29.47 -16.40
N ILE A 28 -8.08 -28.50 -16.69
CA ILE A 28 -7.86 -27.95 -18.04
C ILE A 28 -6.59 -28.52 -18.71
N LYS A 29 -5.88 -29.46 -18.08
CA LYS A 29 -4.77 -30.17 -18.76
C LYS A 29 -5.24 -31.45 -19.43
N LYS A 30 -5.96 -31.34 -20.53
CA LYS A 30 -5.99 -32.34 -21.59
C LYS A 30 -6.57 -31.74 -22.87
N ASP A 31 -5.73 -31.89 -23.91
CA ASP A 31 -5.96 -31.75 -25.33
C ASP A 31 -5.85 -30.35 -25.96
N GLY A 32 -4.78 -30.19 -26.73
CA GLY A 32 -4.59 -29.17 -27.77
C GLY A 32 -3.30 -28.40 -27.69
N ALA A 33 -2.31 -28.83 -28.44
CA ALA A 33 -1.07 -28.07 -28.64
C ALA A 33 -1.34 -26.75 -29.36
N ALA A 34 -1.19 -25.66 -28.62
CA ALA A 34 -0.87 -24.33 -29.10
C ALA A 34 0.14 -23.77 -28.09
N GLU A 35 1.26 -23.28 -28.59
CA GLU A 35 2.22 -22.51 -27.79
C GLU A 35 1.50 -21.23 -27.35
N GLU A 36 0.87 -21.28 -26.18
CA GLU A 36 0.35 -20.08 -25.54
C GLU A 36 1.54 -19.38 -24.84
N GLU A 37 1.80 -18.16 -25.29
CA GLU A 37 2.55 -17.17 -24.56
C GLU A 37 2.06 -17.19 -23.10
N GLY A 38 2.98 -17.43 -22.16
CA GLY A 38 2.69 -17.75 -20.77
C GLY A 38 1.64 -16.84 -20.15
N GLU A 39 0.50 -17.41 -19.80
CA GLU A 39 -0.58 -16.71 -19.11
C GLU A 39 -0.02 -16.22 -17.77
N PHE A 40 0.15 -14.91 -17.67
CA PHE A 40 0.76 -14.23 -16.54
C PHE A 40 -0.14 -14.40 -15.32
N GLU A 41 0.31 -15.16 -14.30
CA GLU A 41 -0.39 -15.34 -13.04
C GLU A 41 -0.02 -14.20 -12.03
N PRO A 42 -0.82 -13.12 -11.93
CA PRO A 42 -0.46 -11.94 -11.15
C PRO A 42 -0.22 -12.20 -9.66
N ILE A 43 -0.90 -13.19 -9.09
CA ILE A 43 -0.82 -13.51 -7.65
C ILE A 43 0.50 -14.21 -7.33
N GLU A 44 0.96 -15.13 -8.17
CA GLU A 44 2.25 -15.82 -8.00
C GLU A 44 3.40 -14.84 -8.09
N ASN A 45 3.30 -13.86 -8.99
CA ASN A 45 4.30 -12.81 -9.13
C ASN A 45 4.40 -11.89 -7.91
N LEU A 46 3.28 -11.53 -7.26
CA LEU A 46 3.34 -10.74 -6.02
C LEU A 46 3.92 -11.54 -4.85
N ALA A 47 3.64 -12.83 -4.76
CA ALA A 47 4.21 -13.70 -3.74
C ALA A 47 5.73 -13.86 -3.93
N GLN A 48 6.17 -14.05 -5.16
CA GLN A 48 7.58 -14.13 -5.52
C GLN A 48 8.29 -12.80 -5.24
N MET A 49 7.74 -11.68 -5.71
CA MET A 49 8.26 -10.33 -5.45
C MET A 49 8.38 -10.05 -3.96
N LYS A 50 7.37 -10.42 -3.16
CA LYS A 50 7.40 -10.29 -1.70
C LYS A 50 8.56 -11.07 -1.08
N LYS A 51 8.82 -12.28 -1.56
CA LYS A 51 9.92 -13.13 -1.09
C LYS A 51 11.26 -12.47 -1.39
N GLU A 52 11.50 -12.07 -2.63
CA GLU A 52 12.73 -11.41 -3.06
C GLU A 52 13.00 -10.09 -2.32
N MET A 53 11.96 -9.28 -2.11
CA MET A 53 12.10 -8.05 -1.35
C MET A 53 12.40 -8.30 0.13
N LYS A 54 11.86 -9.38 0.73
CA LYS A 54 12.23 -9.77 2.09
C LYS A 54 13.67 -10.19 2.20
N GLU A 55 14.17 -10.94 1.23
CA GLU A 55 15.58 -11.33 1.15
C GLU A 55 16.49 -10.10 1.05
N ALA A 56 16.15 -9.15 0.19
CA ALA A 56 16.89 -7.88 0.09
C ALA A 56 16.88 -7.08 1.41
N ILE A 57 15.76 -7.04 2.14
CA ILE A 57 15.69 -6.38 3.46
C ILE A 57 16.59 -7.09 4.48
N GLU A 58 16.62 -8.41 4.49
CA GLU A 58 17.49 -9.16 5.39
C GLU A 58 18.98 -8.95 5.07
N GLU A 59 19.33 -8.78 3.81
CA GLU A 59 20.69 -8.39 3.42
C GLU A 59 21.05 -6.98 3.91
N MET A 60 20.15 -6.00 3.74
CA MET A 60 20.35 -4.65 4.28
C MET A 60 20.51 -4.63 5.80
N LYS A 61 19.84 -5.52 6.53
CA LYS A 61 20.00 -5.68 7.98
C LYS A 61 21.36 -6.24 8.34
N LYS A 62 21.90 -7.17 7.54
CA LYS A 62 23.25 -7.73 7.77
C LYS A 62 24.32 -6.68 7.57
N GLU A 63 24.16 -5.79 6.59
CA GLU A 63 25.08 -4.68 6.36
C GLU A 63 25.04 -3.60 7.46
N ASN A 64 23.88 -3.43 8.13
CA ASN A 64 23.70 -2.49 9.23
C ASN A 64 22.97 -3.14 10.43
N PRO A 65 23.65 -4.02 11.21
CA PRO A 65 23.01 -4.80 12.29
C PRO A 65 22.44 -3.97 13.43
N SER A 66 22.91 -2.74 13.63
CA SER A 66 22.49 -1.85 14.71
C SER A 66 21.34 -0.93 14.33
N GLY A 67 20.91 -0.93 13.06
CA GLY A 67 19.87 -0.06 12.55
C GLY A 67 18.61 -0.82 12.13
N ASP A 68 17.43 -0.27 12.45
CA ASP A 68 16.19 -0.73 11.82
C ASP A 68 16.27 -0.50 10.31
N PRO A 69 15.89 -1.47 9.47
CA PRO A 69 15.90 -1.30 8.02
C PRO A 69 15.04 -0.08 7.63
N PRO A 70 15.45 0.64 6.57
CA PRO A 70 14.71 1.82 6.12
C PRO A 70 13.37 1.48 5.47
N ILE A 71 13.17 0.20 5.14
CA ILE A 71 11.97 -0.31 4.48
C ILE A 71 11.35 -1.47 5.24
N ASP A 72 10.05 -1.60 5.14
CA ASP A 72 9.30 -2.79 5.55
C ASP A 72 8.21 -3.12 4.53
N ILE A 73 7.73 -4.37 4.55
CA ILE A 73 6.79 -4.90 3.58
C ILE A 73 5.56 -5.44 4.29
N GLU A 74 4.40 -5.07 3.79
CA GLU A 74 3.13 -5.63 4.22
C GLU A 74 2.26 -5.99 3.02
N THR A 75 1.28 -6.85 3.22
CA THR A 75 0.32 -7.26 2.19
C THR A 75 -1.06 -6.77 2.60
N SER A 76 -1.78 -6.20 1.66
CA SER A 76 -3.17 -5.77 1.85
C SER A 76 -4.06 -6.33 0.75
N SER A 77 -5.37 -6.07 0.85
CA SER A 77 -6.32 -6.37 -0.23
C SER A 77 -6.00 -5.62 -1.53
N LYS A 78 -5.32 -4.47 -1.45
CA LYS A 78 -4.87 -3.72 -2.63
C LYS A 78 -3.65 -4.35 -3.32
N GLY A 79 -2.82 -5.11 -2.62
CA GLY A 79 -1.60 -5.69 -3.16
C GLY A 79 -0.43 -5.70 -2.18
N LEU A 80 0.79 -5.68 -2.71
CA LEU A 80 2.03 -5.63 -1.95
C LEU A 80 2.40 -4.18 -1.66
N ILE A 81 2.62 -3.88 -0.39
CA ILE A 81 2.95 -2.54 0.10
C ILE A 81 4.39 -2.53 0.60
N VAL A 82 5.18 -1.59 0.10
CA VAL A 82 6.52 -1.27 0.56
C VAL A 82 6.47 0.07 1.27
N ASN A 83 6.73 0.09 2.56
CA ASN A 83 6.83 1.32 3.34
C ASN A 83 8.30 1.72 3.49
N ILE A 84 8.62 2.95 3.15
CA ILE A 84 9.95 3.55 3.24
C ILE A 84 9.92 4.66 4.27
N LYS A 85 10.79 4.62 5.27
CA LYS A 85 10.86 5.62 6.34
C LYS A 85 11.08 7.02 5.76
N GLY A 86 10.29 7.99 6.20
CA GLY A 86 10.35 9.35 5.69
C GLY A 86 11.69 10.04 5.95
N ASP A 87 12.29 9.80 7.10
CA ASP A 87 13.58 10.39 7.48
C ASP A 87 14.75 9.82 6.64
N PHE A 88 14.61 8.58 6.14
CA PHE A 88 15.53 8.00 5.16
C PHE A 88 15.31 8.61 3.77
N ALA A 89 14.06 8.85 3.40
CA ALA A 89 13.68 9.24 2.05
C ALA A 89 13.89 10.74 1.74
N PHE A 90 13.58 11.62 2.71
CA PHE A 90 13.56 13.07 2.48
C PHE A 90 14.20 13.85 3.64
N PRO A 91 14.83 15.01 3.35
CA PRO A 91 15.16 15.97 4.39
C PRO A 91 13.88 16.54 5.03
N SER A 92 13.97 16.95 6.30
CA SER A 92 12.84 17.53 7.03
C SER A 92 12.24 18.73 6.30
N GLY A 93 10.92 18.68 6.07
CA GLY A 93 10.15 19.74 5.42
C GLY A 93 10.36 19.88 3.92
N LYS A 94 11.13 18.99 3.27
CA LYS A 94 11.41 19.01 1.84
C LYS A 94 10.73 17.84 1.13
N ALA A 95 10.56 17.99 -0.17
CA ALA A 95 10.12 16.95 -1.10
C ALA A 95 11.24 16.49 -2.06
N ASP A 96 12.45 17.06 -1.95
CA ASP A 96 13.62 16.59 -2.68
C ASP A 96 14.09 15.27 -2.10
N MET A 97 14.29 14.26 -2.92
CA MET A 97 14.74 12.95 -2.48
C MET A 97 16.20 12.98 -2.01
N LYS A 98 16.49 12.19 -0.99
CA LYS A 98 17.87 11.90 -0.58
C LYS A 98 18.52 10.90 -1.54
N PRO A 99 19.86 10.93 -1.70
CA PRO A 99 20.59 9.96 -2.52
C PRO A 99 20.32 8.50 -2.12
N GLU A 100 20.11 8.24 -0.83
CA GLU A 100 19.80 6.92 -0.29
C GLU A 100 18.47 6.38 -0.82
N LEU A 101 17.45 7.23 -0.92
CA LEU A 101 16.18 6.83 -1.53
C LEU A 101 16.36 6.56 -3.03
N MET A 102 17.07 7.41 -3.75
CA MET A 102 17.34 7.22 -5.18
C MET A 102 18.03 5.88 -5.42
N LYS A 103 19.07 5.56 -4.64
CA LYS A 103 19.75 4.28 -4.71
C LYS A 103 18.80 3.11 -4.47
N LEU A 104 17.99 3.17 -3.41
CA LEU A 104 17.00 2.13 -3.12
C LEU A 104 15.99 1.93 -4.26
N LEU A 105 15.52 3.03 -4.85
CA LEU A 105 14.62 2.96 -6.00
C LEU A 105 15.29 2.30 -7.20
N ASP A 106 16.54 2.69 -7.52
CA ASP A 106 17.28 2.18 -8.68
C ASP A 106 17.64 0.69 -8.54
N THR A 107 18.00 0.23 -7.32
CA THR A 107 18.46 -1.15 -7.11
C THR A 107 17.32 -2.12 -6.80
N GLU A 108 16.29 -1.69 -6.07
CA GLU A 108 15.30 -2.61 -5.51
C GLU A 108 13.88 -2.43 -6.07
N ILE A 109 13.47 -1.22 -6.32
CA ILE A 109 12.06 -0.94 -6.63
C ILE A 109 11.81 -0.89 -8.13
N ILE A 110 12.56 -0.06 -8.86
CA ILE A 110 12.34 0.17 -10.29
C ILE A 110 12.52 -1.10 -11.12
N PRO A 111 13.56 -1.95 -10.91
CA PRO A 111 13.69 -3.19 -11.65
C PRO A 111 12.48 -4.12 -11.48
N ARG A 112 11.92 -4.19 -10.27
CA ARG A 112 10.73 -5.00 -9.99
C ARG A 112 9.45 -4.43 -10.61
N ILE A 113 9.35 -3.10 -10.70
CA ILE A 113 8.25 -2.48 -11.45
C ILE A 113 8.39 -2.82 -12.94
N GLN A 114 9.57 -2.68 -13.51
CA GLN A 114 9.81 -2.94 -14.94
C GLN A 114 9.59 -4.39 -15.33
N SER A 115 9.96 -5.34 -14.47
CA SER A 115 9.78 -6.78 -14.68
C SER A 115 8.37 -7.31 -14.37
N SER A 116 7.44 -6.45 -13.97
CA SER A 116 6.08 -6.82 -13.57
C SER A 116 5.02 -6.00 -14.31
N PRO A 117 3.77 -6.47 -14.45
CA PRO A 117 2.70 -5.73 -15.11
C PRO A 117 1.90 -4.86 -14.15
N PHE A 118 2.25 -4.81 -12.86
CA PHE A 118 1.45 -4.11 -11.86
C PHE A 118 1.39 -2.60 -12.09
N GLN A 119 0.23 -2.02 -11.81
CA GLN A 119 0.15 -0.59 -11.52
C GLN A 119 0.77 -0.32 -10.15
N VAL A 120 1.36 0.85 -10.00
CA VAL A 120 2.07 1.23 -8.79
C VAL A 120 1.54 2.57 -8.29
N GLU A 121 1.02 2.58 -7.07
CA GLU A 121 0.69 3.80 -6.36
C GLU A 121 1.86 4.20 -5.47
N VAL A 122 2.29 5.44 -5.57
CA VAL A 122 3.28 6.06 -4.69
C VAL A 122 2.58 7.10 -3.83
N ALA A 123 2.43 6.80 -2.55
CA ALA A 123 1.70 7.63 -1.61
C ALA A 123 2.63 8.22 -0.53
N GLY A 124 2.54 9.54 -0.34
CA GLY A 124 3.18 10.22 0.78
C GLY A 124 2.26 10.29 2.00
N HIS A 125 2.86 10.09 3.18
CA HIS A 125 2.20 10.19 4.47
C HIS A 125 2.99 11.09 5.42
N SER A 126 2.28 11.81 6.26
CA SER A 126 2.82 12.63 7.34
C SER A 126 2.38 12.11 8.70
N ASP A 127 2.95 12.63 9.75
CA ASP A 127 2.39 12.54 11.10
C ASP A 127 1.42 13.72 11.36
N SER A 128 0.81 13.72 12.55
CA SER A 128 -0.14 14.76 12.97
C SER A 128 0.52 16.03 13.51
N ASP A 129 1.84 16.16 13.45
CA ASP A 129 2.46 17.42 13.87
C ASP A 129 2.11 18.53 12.87
N PRO A 130 1.75 19.70 13.37
CA PRO A 130 1.41 20.82 12.51
C PRO A 130 2.64 21.27 11.72
N MET A 131 2.39 21.73 10.51
CA MET A 131 3.45 22.25 9.63
C MET A 131 4.26 23.34 10.34
N PRO A 132 5.61 23.20 10.43
CA PRO A 132 6.45 24.23 11.04
C PRO A 132 6.28 25.59 10.35
N LYS A 133 6.24 26.68 11.13
CA LYS A 133 5.97 28.06 10.63
C LYS A 133 6.79 28.45 9.39
N LYS A 134 8.07 28.05 9.34
CA LYS A 134 8.97 28.34 8.19
C LYS A 134 8.49 27.73 6.87
N TRP A 135 7.71 26.65 6.91
CA TRP A 135 7.19 25.95 5.74
C TRP A 135 5.75 26.30 5.38
N GLN A 136 4.99 26.95 6.31
CA GLN A 136 3.58 27.32 6.11
C GLN A 136 3.35 28.28 4.94
N LYS A 137 4.39 28.97 4.49
CA LYS A 137 4.32 29.78 3.26
C LYS A 137 4.24 28.94 1.98
N PHE A 138 4.75 27.70 2.01
CA PHE A 138 4.74 26.78 0.88
C PHE A 138 3.61 25.75 0.99
N TYR A 139 3.35 25.28 2.21
CA TYR A 139 2.40 24.20 2.50
C TYR A 139 1.44 24.67 3.59
N LYS A 140 0.14 24.59 3.34
CA LYS A 140 -0.90 25.03 4.28
C LYS A 140 -1.32 23.93 5.25
N SER A 141 -1.11 22.67 4.86
CA SER A 141 -1.47 21.48 5.63
C SER A 141 -0.44 20.36 5.41
N ASN A 142 -0.66 19.21 6.01
CA ASN A 142 0.15 18.00 5.78
C ASN A 142 -0.17 17.31 4.42
N TRP A 143 -1.22 17.73 3.73
CA TRP A 143 -1.62 17.16 2.44
C TRP A 143 -0.63 17.51 1.33
N GLU A 144 -0.27 18.78 1.22
CA GLU A 144 0.57 19.27 0.13
C GLU A 144 1.97 18.64 0.13
N PRO A 145 2.72 18.60 1.27
CA PRO A 145 4.05 18.00 1.25
C PRO A 145 3.99 16.47 1.08
N SER A 146 2.94 15.80 1.55
CA SER A 146 2.77 14.37 1.32
C SER A 146 2.53 14.07 -0.16
N ALA A 147 1.65 14.82 -0.83
CA ALA A 147 1.41 14.71 -2.26
C ALA A 147 2.64 15.08 -3.10
N ALA A 148 3.35 16.15 -2.73
CA ALA A 148 4.58 16.58 -3.41
C ALA A 148 5.66 15.50 -3.37
N ARG A 149 5.84 14.80 -2.24
CA ARG A 149 6.78 13.68 -2.11
C ARG A 149 6.41 12.51 -3.01
N GLY A 150 5.12 12.11 -3.01
CA GLY A 150 4.63 11.07 -3.92
C GLY A 150 4.90 11.41 -5.38
N ALA A 151 4.56 12.64 -5.79
CA ALA A 151 4.78 13.13 -7.15
C ALA A 151 6.28 13.19 -7.53
N THR A 152 7.17 13.55 -6.59
CA THR A 152 8.62 13.58 -6.85
C THR A 152 9.17 12.18 -7.11
N VAL A 153 8.73 11.17 -6.35
CA VAL A 153 9.13 9.77 -6.59
C VAL A 153 8.59 9.27 -7.93
N VAL A 154 7.33 9.55 -8.26
CA VAL A 154 6.74 9.17 -9.55
C VAL A 154 7.50 9.80 -10.71
N ARG A 155 7.80 11.09 -10.65
CA ARG A 155 8.61 11.76 -11.66
C ARG A 155 9.97 11.09 -11.86
N TYR A 156 10.66 10.76 -10.77
CA TYR A 156 11.93 10.06 -10.84
C TYR A 156 11.80 8.67 -11.49
N MET A 157 10.75 7.92 -11.17
CA MET A 157 10.49 6.63 -11.83
C MET A 157 10.26 6.79 -13.33
N ILE A 158 9.57 7.85 -13.77
CA ILE A 158 9.38 8.15 -15.19
C ILE A 158 10.71 8.50 -15.86
N GLU A 159 11.58 9.27 -15.20
CA GLU A 159 12.94 9.59 -15.67
C GLU A 159 13.83 8.34 -15.79
N LYS A 160 13.43 7.23 -15.14
CA LYS A 160 14.08 5.90 -15.20
C LYS A 160 13.29 4.91 -16.08
N ASP A 161 12.57 5.41 -17.05
CA ASP A 161 11.84 4.63 -18.07
C ASP A 161 10.70 3.73 -17.54
N VAL A 162 10.16 4.03 -16.35
CA VAL A 162 8.90 3.40 -15.92
C VAL A 162 7.73 4.07 -16.66
N PRO A 163 6.88 3.30 -17.38
CA PRO A 163 5.78 3.87 -18.14
C PRO A 163 4.79 4.64 -17.24
N ALA A 164 4.59 5.94 -17.55
CA ALA A 164 3.75 6.83 -16.77
C ALA A 164 2.31 6.32 -16.54
N PRO A 165 1.64 5.64 -17.49
CA PRO A 165 0.29 5.10 -17.27
C PRO A 165 0.19 4.03 -16.17
N ARG A 166 1.33 3.46 -15.76
CA ARG A 166 1.40 2.48 -14.66
C ARG A 166 1.52 3.12 -13.29
N LEU A 167 1.75 4.43 -13.22
CA LEU A 167 2.10 5.13 -11.99
C LEU A 167 0.97 6.04 -11.53
N LEU A 168 0.74 6.04 -10.22
CA LEU A 168 -0.19 6.92 -9.52
C LEU A 168 0.57 7.62 -8.40
N ALA A 169 0.40 8.94 -8.31
CA ALA A 169 0.92 9.72 -7.18
C ALA A 169 -0.23 10.10 -6.24
N ALA A 170 -0.06 9.87 -4.95
CA ALA A 170 -1.04 10.21 -3.93
C ALA A 170 -0.39 10.90 -2.72
N GLY A 171 -1.20 11.64 -1.96
CA GLY A 171 -0.83 12.20 -0.67
C GLY A 171 -1.99 12.00 0.30
N TYR A 172 -1.70 11.48 1.49
CA TYR A 172 -2.73 11.18 2.49
C TYR A 172 -2.62 12.06 3.75
N GLY A 173 -1.68 13.00 3.76
CA GLY A 173 -1.44 13.81 4.96
C GLY A 173 -1.18 12.93 6.17
N ASP A 174 -1.78 13.26 7.29
CA ASP A 174 -1.74 12.54 8.57
C ASP A 174 -2.98 11.66 8.82
N TRP A 175 -3.87 11.55 7.85
CA TRP A 175 -5.18 10.90 7.97
C TRP A 175 -5.14 9.37 7.84
N TYR A 176 -4.04 8.81 7.35
CA TYR A 176 -3.87 7.36 7.18
C TYR A 176 -2.62 6.86 7.93
N PRO A 177 -2.63 6.90 9.28
CA PRO A 177 -1.51 6.42 10.09
C PRO A 177 -1.34 4.90 9.94
N ARG A 178 -0.15 4.41 10.25
CA ARG A 178 0.09 2.96 10.32
C ARG A 178 -0.78 2.34 11.40
N GLY A 179 -1.30 1.14 11.10
CA GLY A 179 -2.17 0.43 12.03
C GLY A 179 -3.64 0.83 11.94
N ILE A 180 -4.03 1.66 10.97
CA ILE A 180 -5.44 2.08 10.79
C ILE A 180 -6.40 0.89 10.63
N ASP A 181 -5.96 -0.18 9.98
CA ASP A 181 -6.78 -1.39 9.83
C ASP A 181 -6.96 -2.14 11.15
N SER A 182 -6.02 -1.98 12.09
CA SER A 182 -6.18 -2.50 13.45
C SER A 182 -7.25 -1.72 14.23
N ILE A 183 -7.38 -0.42 13.98
CA ILE A 183 -8.49 0.38 14.56
C ILE A 183 -9.83 -0.17 14.07
N LYS A 184 -9.98 -0.41 12.78
CA LYS A 184 -11.23 -0.92 12.20
C LYS A 184 -11.66 -2.26 12.81
N LYS A 185 -10.69 -3.11 13.18
CA LYS A 185 -10.96 -4.40 13.84
C LYS A 185 -11.47 -4.25 15.28
N VAL A 186 -10.89 -3.33 16.04
CA VAL A 186 -11.23 -3.12 17.47
C VAL A 186 -12.30 -2.06 17.67
N ASN A 187 -12.47 -1.18 16.71
CA ASN A 187 -13.50 -0.15 16.70
C ASN A 187 -14.35 -0.25 15.43
N PRO A 188 -15.33 -1.17 15.38
CA PRO A 188 -16.18 -1.36 14.21
C PRO A 188 -17.07 -0.17 13.90
N MET A 189 -17.26 0.77 14.85
CA MET A 189 -17.98 2.03 14.64
C MET A 189 -17.10 3.10 13.98
N TYR A 190 -15.81 2.81 13.81
CA TYR A 190 -14.90 3.71 13.14
C TYR A 190 -15.30 3.88 11.67
N ASN A 191 -15.69 5.09 11.33
CA ASN A 191 -16.04 5.45 9.95
C ASN A 191 -15.17 6.62 9.49
N PRO A 192 -14.24 6.38 8.56
CA PRO A 192 -13.36 7.42 8.03
C PRO A 192 -14.12 8.53 7.30
N LEU A 193 -15.34 8.28 6.85
CA LEU A 193 -16.13 9.26 6.10
C LEU A 193 -16.88 10.25 6.98
N THR A 194 -17.11 9.92 8.25
CA THR A 194 -17.88 10.76 9.16
C THR A 194 -17.04 11.69 10.04
N LEU A 195 -15.71 11.64 9.90
CA LEU A 195 -14.77 12.50 10.66
C LEU A 195 -14.92 12.44 12.18
N THR A 196 -15.52 11.40 12.73
CA THR A 196 -15.58 11.15 14.18
C THR A 196 -14.25 10.66 14.78
N TRP A 197 -13.15 11.11 14.18
CA TRP A 197 -11.78 10.76 14.51
C TRP A 197 -11.32 11.32 15.85
N GLU A 198 -11.90 12.44 16.25
CA GLU A 198 -11.41 13.24 17.36
C GLU A 198 -12.08 12.88 18.69
N GLU A 199 -13.30 12.32 18.63
CA GLU A 199 -14.01 11.94 19.85
C GLU A 199 -13.70 10.49 20.22
N PRO A 200 -13.15 10.24 21.41
CA PRO A 200 -12.92 8.89 21.89
C PRO A 200 -14.27 8.19 22.10
N ILE A 201 -14.48 7.08 21.42
CA ILE A 201 -15.62 6.20 21.69
C ILE A 201 -15.31 5.43 22.97
N VAL A 202 -16.10 5.67 24.01
CA VAL A 202 -16.01 4.94 25.27
C VAL A 202 -17.00 3.78 25.24
N ARG A 203 -16.52 2.57 25.46
CA ARG A 203 -17.35 1.35 25.59
C ARG A 203 -17.13 0.73 26.96
N LYS A 204 -18.15 0.11 27.50
CA LYS A 204 -18.02 -0.73 28.69
C LYS A 204 -17.61 -2.14 28.24
N ASP A 205 -16.61 -2.69 28.91
CA ASP A 205 -16.22 -4.10 28.74
C ASP A 205 -17.26 -5.02 29.43
N GLY A 206 -17.08 -6.34 29.32
CA GLY A 206 -17.97 -7.34 29.96
C GLY A 206 -18.04 -7.25 31.48
N ASN A 207 -17.13 -6.52 32.12
CA ASN A 207 -17.09 -6.28 33.56
C ASN A 207 -17.62 -4.89 33.95
N GLY A 208 -18.11 -4.10 32.98
CA GLY A 208 -18.66 -2.78 33.21
C GLY A 208 -17.62 -1.65 33.27
N ASN A 209 -16.32 -1.95 33.07
CA ASN A 209 -15.27 -0.93 33.05
C ASN A 209 -15.27 -0.16 31.73
N GLU A 210 -15.04 1.13 31.80
CA GLU A 210 -14.94 1.97 30.62
C GLU A 210 -13.62 1.72 29.88
N LYS A 211 -13.71 1.42 28.60
CA LYS A 211 -12.59 1.24 27.68
C LYS A 211 -12.66 2.26 26.56
N VAL A 212 -11.65 3.12 26.49
CA VAL A 212 -11.48 4.05 25.38
C VAL A 212 -11.01 3.29 24.15
N MET A 213 -11.78 3.39 23.07
CA MET A 213 -11.46 2.75 21.81
C MET A 213 -10.36 3.53 21.07
N PRO A 214 -9.42 2.87 20.41
CA PRO A 214 -8.38 3.54 19.66
C PRO A 214 -8.97 4.38 18.51
N THR A 215 -8.36 5.54 18.28
CA THR A 215 -8.71 6.48 17.22
C THR A 215 -7.50 6.76 16.34
N VAL A 216 -7.68 7.47 15.23
CA VAL A 216 -6.56 7.90 14.38
C VAL A 216 -5.55 8.72 15.19
N LEU A 217 -6.01 9.59 16.07
CA LEU A 217 -5.13 10.39 16.95
C LEU A 217 -4.27 9.50 17.86
N SER A 218 -4.80 8.39 18.35
CA SER A 218 -4.06 7.45 19.19
C SER A 218 -2.91 6.76 18.46
N LEU A 219 -2.96 6.67 17.12
CA LEU A 219 -1.88 6.16 16.28
C LEU A 219 -0.82 7.21 15.91
N ASN A 220 -1.02 8.46 16.33
CA ASN A 220 -0.10 9.58 16.19
C ASN A 220 0.39 10.13 17.55
N ALA A 221 0.15 9.44 18.67
CA ALA A 221 0.39 9.96 20.00
C ALA A 221 1.88 9.98 20.39
N THR A 222 2.64 8.96 20.03
CA THR A 222 4.04 8.81 20.44
C THR A 222 5.02 9.23 19.34
N LYS A 223 6.25 9.60 19.72
CA LYS A 223 7.34 9.90 18.77
C LYS A 223 7.60 8.73 17.82
N LYS A 224 7.53 7.48 18.32
CA LYS A 224 7.71 6.27 17.52
C LYS A 224 6.61 6.11 16.47
N GLN A 225 5.35 6.31 16.86
CA GLN A 225 4.22 6.27 15.93
C GLN A 225 4.33 7.36 14.87
N LYS A 226 4.62 8.60 15.26
CA LYS A 226 4.83 9.71 14.34
C LYS A 226 5.95 9.43 13.34
N ALA A 227 7.09 8.89 13.80
CA ALA A 227 8.19 8.51 12.92
C ALA A 227 7.76 7.42 11.91
N ALA A 228 6.98 6.42 12.34
CA ALA A 228 6.45 5.38 11.47
C ALA A 228 5.39 5.91 10.47
N ASN A 229 4.65 6.96 10.85
CA ASN A 229 3.65 7.58 9.99
C ASN A 229 4.28 8.44 8.89
N ARG A 230 5.38 9.12 9.17
CA ARG A 230 6.17 9.80 8.12
C ARG A 230 6.83 8.76 7.23
N ARG A 231 6.19 8.47 6.09
CA ARG A 231 6.66 7.45 5.15
C ARG A 231 6.28 7.76 3.71
N ILE A 232 6.98 7.11 2.80
CA ILE A 232 6.51 6.86 1.44
C ILE A 232 6.04 5.41 1.39
N GLN A 233 4.89 5.23 0.81
CA GLN A 233 4.28 3.92 0.58
C GLN A 233 4.23 3.67 -0.92
N ILE A 234 4.84 2.58 -1.36
CA ILE A 234 4.80 2.12 -2.74
C ILE A 234 3.95 0.84 -2.76
N THR A 235 2.82 0.89 -3.45
CA THR A 235 1.88 -0.22 -3.52
C THR A 235 1.87 -0.79 -4.92
N PHE A 236 2.26 -2.05 -5.07
CA PHE A 236 2.05 -2.84 -6.27
C PHE A 236 0.61 -3.33 -6.24
N ILE A 237 -0.22 -2.74 -7.08
CA ILE A 237 -1.68 -2.93 -7.04
C ILE A 237 -2.03 -4.24 -7.75
N ASN A 238 -2.80 -5.09 -7.08
CA ASN A 238 -3.39 -6.26 -7.71
C ASN A 238 -4.20 -5.81 -8.94
N PRO A 239 -4.01 -6.41 -10.11
CA PRO A 239 -4.89 -6.14 -11.22
C PRO A 239 -6.32 -6.50 -10.81
N PRO A 240 -7.32 -5.71 -11.22
CA PRO A 240 -8.69 -6.09 -11.01
C PRO A 240 -8.90 -7.48 -11.63
N HIS A 241 -9.49 -8.41 -10.90
CA HIS A 241 -9.92 -9.68 -11.46
C HIS A 241 -10.91 -9.38 -12.57
N HIS A 242 -10.44 -9.33 -13.80
CA HIS A 242 -11.31 -9.37 -14.95
C HIS A 242 -11.88 -10.78 -14.99
N GLY A 243 -13.10 -10.93 -14.43
CA GLY A 243 -13.90 -12.12 -14.70
C GLY A 243 -13.90 -12.34 -16.19
N LYS A 244 -13.57 -13.56 -16.64
CA LYS A 244 -13.59 -13.95 -18.04
C LYS A 244 -14.86 -13.41 -18.70
N GLY A 245 -14.70 -12.57 -19.71
CA GLY A 245 -15.76 -12.28 -20.67
C GLY A 245 -16.34 -10.88 -20.64
N ARG A 246 -15.69 -10.00 -21.36
CA ARG A 246 -16.34 -9.21 -22.42
C ARG A 246 -15.30 -9.00 -23.50
N SER A 247 -15.39 -9.82 -24.54
CA SER A 247 -14.84 -9.52 -25.84
C SER A 247 -15.20 -8.07 -26.18
N ALA A 248 -14.20 -7.25 -26.50
CA ALA A 248 -14.44 -5.97 -27.12
C ALA A 248 -15.23 -6.22 -28.37
N THR A 249 -16.53 -5.91 -28.35
CA THR A 249 -17.28 -5.77 -29.58
C THR A 249 -16.66 -4.64 -30.34
N SER A 250 -16.09 -4.98 -31.51
CA SER A 250 -15.69 -4.03 -32.54
C SER A 250 -16.81 -3.02 -32.73
N TYR A 251 -16.49 -1.75 -32.53
CA TYR A 251 -17.29 -0.69 -33.12
C TYR A 251 -17.06 -0.80 -34.63
N GLU A 252 -18.01 -1.36 -35.34
CA GLU A 252 -18.14 -1.13 -36.77
C GLU A 252 -18.73 0.25 -36.93
N ASP A 253 -17.98 1.10 -37.63
CA ASP A 253 -18.43 2.39 -38.09
C ASP A 253 -19.59 2.23 -39.07
N ASP A 254 -20.70 2.92 -38.78
CA ASP A 254 -21.70 3.35 -39.76
C ASP A 254 -21.73 4.88 -39.84
#